data_5e145e7c837f09d7ef79c0833c1c9257
#
_entry.id   5e145e7c837f09d7ef79c0833c1c9257
#
_cell.length_a   1.000
_cell.length_b   1.000
_cell.length_c   1.000
_cell.angle_alpha   90.00
_cell.angle_beta   90.00
_cell.angle_gamma   90.00
#
_symmetry.space_group_name_H-M   'P 1'
#
loop_
_entity.id
_entity.type
_entity.pdbx_description
1 polymer ?
#
loop_
_entity_poly.entity_id
_entity_poly.type
_entity_poly.pdbx_seq_one_letter_code
_entity_poly.pdbx_strand_id
1 'polypeptide(L)'
;MRNVLLVNLLLLAVALAAWGEYTAVRTRLTAQQEAIGTEWAQVDLAMQARADLVSKLILPPGPKDESMPAREEARGAVAELERALAPADKIRANSELSAALAKLPRPKSEEALDRLSDAENRIAVERRRYNEMLEHYNALIQRFPNNIVAWLAGFRRDPNYLPTEEQEPLLK
;
A
#
# COMPACT_ATOMS: atom_id res chain seq x y z
N MET A 1 -17.70 -43.37 37.75
CA MET A 1 -18.57 -42.30 37.21
C MET A 1 -18.03 -40.90 37.50
N ARG A 2 -17.67 -40.57 38.74
CA ARG A 2 -17.15 -39.20 39.11
C ARG A 2 -15.91 -38.78 38.32
N ASN A 3 -14.95 -39.67 38.09
CA ASN A 3 -13.73 -39.36 37.34
C ASN A 3 -14.00 -39.13 35.83
N VAL A 4 -14.95 -39.85 35.24
CA VAL A 4 -15.36 -39.68 33.83
C VAL A 4 -16.04 -38.29 33.64
N LEU A 5 -16.88 -37.91 34.59
CA LEU A 5 -17.52 -36.58 34.60
C LEU A 5 -16.48 -35.44 34.69
N LEU A 6 -15.48 -35.58 35.57
CA LEU A 6 -14.40 -34.58 35.72
C LEU A 6 -13.54 -34.46 34.45
N VAL A 7 -13.21 -35.60 33.80
CA VAL A 7 -12.47 -35.63 32.54
C VAL A 7 -13.28 -34.94 31.43
N ASN A 8 -14.55 -35.24 31.28
CA ASN A 8 -15.42 -34.59 30.28
C ASN A 8 -15.56 -33.09 30.52
N LEU A 9 -15.68 -32.65 31.77
CA LEU A 9 -15.77 -31.26 32.13
C LEU A 9 -14.47 -30.49 31.82
N LEU A 10 -13.31 -31.13 32.07
CA LEU A 10 -12.00 -30.61 31.70
C LEU A 10 -11.85 -30.47 30.18
N LEU A 11 -12.24 -31.53 29.44
CA LEU A 11 -12.19 -31.47 27.96
C LEU A 11 -13.07 -30.40 27.39
N LEU A 12 -14.27 -30.20 27.94
CA LEU A 12 -15.16 -29.14 27.55
C LEU A 12 -14.54 -27.74 27.84
N ALA A 13 -13.94 -27.58 29.01
CA ALA A 13 -13.29 -26.30 29.36
C ALA A 13 -12.11 -26.00 28.42
N VAL A 14 -11.30 -27.01 28.08
CA VAL A 14 -10.21 -26.84 27.11
C VAL A 14 -10.73 -26.51 25.70
N ALA A 15 -11.81 -27.16 25.26
CA ALA A 15 -12.43 -26.90 23.98
C ALA A 15 -13.00 -25.46 23.91
N LEU A 16 -13.64 -24.99 24.97
CA LEU A 16 -14.16 -23.62 25.06
C LEU A 16 -13.03 -22.58 25.07
N ALA A 17 -11.93 -22.86 25.78
CA ALA A 17 -10.75 -21.98 25.78
C ALA A 17 -10.11 -21.90 24.39
N ALA A 18 -9.93 -23.05 23.73
CA ALA A 18 -9.39 -23.14 22.37
C ALA A 18 -10.29 -22.41 21.36
N TRP A 19 -11.60 -22.51 21.48
CA TRP A 19 -12.55 -21.79 20.65
C TRP A 19 -12.47 -20.28 20.88
N GLY A 20 -12.37 -19.84 22.13
CA GLY A 20 -12.19 -18.43 22.47
C GLY A 20 -10.92 -17.84 21.86
N GLU A 21 -9.79 -18.57 21.98
CA GLU A 21 -8.53 -18.14 21.38
C GLU A 21 -8.61 -18.11 19.84
N TYR A 22 -9.20 -19.14 19.22
CA TYR A 22 -9.42 -19.16 17.78
C TYR A 22 -10.19 -17.94 17.28
N THR A 23 -11.30 -17.60 17.93
CA THR A 23 -12.13 -16.45 17.52
C THR A 23 -11.40 -15.13 17.72
N ALA A 24 -10.69 -14.97 18.84
CA ALA A 24 -9.90 -13.76 19.13
C ALA A 24 -8.78 -13.54 18.11
N VAL A 25 -8.02 -14.58 17.80
CA VAL A 25 -6.94 -14.51 16.81
C VAL A 25 -7.50 -14.24 15.41
N ARG A 26 -8.55 -14.95 15.01
CA ARG A 26 -9.21 -14.74 13.71
C ARG A 26 -9.67 -13.28 13.55
N THR A 27 -10.34 -12.73 14.54
CA THR A 27 -10.80 -11.33 14.53
C THR A 27 -9.62 -10.36 14.40
N ARG A 28 -8.54 -10.62 15.15
CA ARG A 28 -7.31 -9.80 15.07
C ARG A 28 -6.68 -9.84 13.68
N LEU A 29 -6.59 -11.01 13.06
CA LEU A 29 -6.02 -11.16 11.71
C LEU A 29 -6.89 -10.48 10.66
N THR A 30 -8.22 -10.60 10.75
CA THR A 30 -9.15 -9.87 9.87
C THR A 30 -8.97 -8.36 10.01
N ALA A 31 -8.93 -7.84 11.22
CA ALA A 31 -8.72 -6.40 11.46
C ALA A 31 -7.39 -5.90 10.90
N GLN A 32 -6.32 -6.71 10.94
CA GLN A 32 -5.04 -6.35 10.33
C GLN A 32 -5.11 -6.31 8.79
N GLN A 33 -5.84 -7.23 8.15
CA GLN A 33 -6.06 -7.17 6.70
C GLN A 33 -6.86 -5.94 6.28
N GLU A 34 -7.87 -5.57 7.06
CA GLU A 34 -8.64 -4.34 6.82
C GLU A 34 -7.78 -3.09 6.99
N ALA A 35 -6.90 -3.08 8.01
CA ALA A 35 -5.94 -1.98 8.21
C ALA A 35 -4.96 -1.83 7.04
N ILE A 36 -4.44 -2.94 6.48
CA ILE A 36 -3.60 -2.91 5.26
C ILE A 36 -4.37 -2.28 4.09
N GLY A 37 -5.65 -2.64 3.90
CA GLY A 37 -6.49 -2.03 2.88
C GLY A 37 -6.68 -0.52 3.08
N THR A 38 -6.77 -0.07 4.32
CA THR A 38 -6.86 1.35 4.67
C THR A 38 -5.57 2.10 4.37
N GLU A 39 -4.41 1.52 4.72
CA GLU A 39 -3.10 2.13 4.40
C GLU A 39 -2.86 2.16 2.88
N TRP A 40 -3.29 1.13 2.15
CA TRP A 40 -3.26 1.18 0.68
C TRP A 40 -4.06 2.35 0.12
N ALA A 41 -5.26 2.62 0.67
CA ALA A 41 -6.08 3.75 0.24
C ALA A 41 -5.39 5.11 0.47
N GLN A 42 -4.55 5.25 1.52
CA GLN A 42 -3.76 6.45 1.75
C GLN A 42 -2.64 6.61 0.69
N VAL A 43 -1.96 5.52 0.32
CA VAL A 43 -0.98 5.51 -0.78
C VAL A 43 -1.64 5.94 -2.09
N ASP A 44 -2.79 5.37 -2.42
CA ASP A 44 -3.54 5.70 -3.64
C ASP A 44 -3.96 7.18 -3.66
N LEU A 45 -4.50 7.69 -2.56
CA LEU A 45 -4.87 9.09 -2.43
C LEU A 45 -3.67 10.04 -2.60
N ALA A 46 -2.51 9.67 -2.06
CA ALA A 46 -1.30 10.46 -2.21
C ALA A 46 -0.81 10.49 -3.66
N MET A 47 -0.87 9.36 -4.39
CA MET A 47 -0.53 9.30 -5.81
C MET A 47 -1.50 10.12 -6.67
N GLN A 48 -2.80 10.05 -6.40
CA GLN A 48 -3.80 10.86 -7.09
C GLN A 48 -3.60 12.35 -6.83
N ALA A 49 -3.34 12.76 -5.58
CA ALA A 49 -3.06 14.16 -5.25
C ALA A 49 -1.83 14.69 -5.98
N ARG A 50 -0.77 13.88 -6.14
CA ARG A 50 0.41 14.25 -6.94
C ARG A 50 0.05 14.39 -8.41
N ALA A 51 -0.72 13.47 -8.99
CA ALA A 51 -1.16 13.52 -10.39
C ALA A 51 -1.99 14.79 -10.67
N ASP A 52 -2.87 15.17 -9.75
CA ASP A 52 -3.64 16.41 -9.79
C ASP A 52 -2.76 17.67 -9.79
N LEU A 53 -1.73 17.69 -8.93
CA LEU A 53 -0.77 18.81 -8.89
C LEU A 53 0.00 18.90 -10.20
N VAL A 54 0.49 17.77 -10.73
CA VAL A 54 1.19 17.73 -12.02
C VAL A 54 0.30 18.25 -13.13
N SER A 55 -0.94 17.83 -13.21
CA SER A 55 -1.89 18.25 -14.23
C SER A 55 -2.15 19.76 -14.19
N LYS A 56 -2.25 20.34 -12.99
CA LYS A 56 -2.59 21.75 -12.78
C LYS A 56 -1.39 22.70 -12.90
N LEU A 57 -0.21 22.28 -12.43
CA LEU A 57 0.94 23.18 -12.30
C LEU A 57 2.02 22.95 -13.37
N ILE A 58 2.13 21.72 -13.91
CA ILE A 58 3.24 21.33 -14.79
C ILE A 58 2.78 21.09 -16.23
N LEU A 59 1.57 20.53 -16.41
CA LEU A 59 1.01 20.16 -17.70
C LEU A 59 -0.04 21.13 -18.29
N PRO A 60 -0.19 22.40 -17.86
CA PRO A 60 -1.11 23.31 -18.55
C PRO A 60 -0.77 23.39 -20.04
N PRO A 61 -1.75 23.73 -20.90
CA PRO A 61 -1.47 23.98 -22.31
C PRO A 61 -0.38 25.02 -22.48
N GLY A 62 0.68 24.65 -23.16
CA GLY A 62 1.84 25.51 -23.40
C GLY A 62 2.23 25.54 -24.87
N PRO A 63 3.26 26.32 -25.24
CA PRO A 63 3.75 26.39 -26.60
C PRO A 63 4.21 25.00 -27.07
N LYS A 64 4.11 24.78 -28.37
CA LYS A 64 4.67 23.56 -29.00
C LYS A 64 6.19 23.71 -29.02
N ASP A 65 6.84 23.07 -28.07
CA ASP A 65 8.29 23.04 -27.93
C ASP A 65 8.82 21.59 -27.87
N GLU A 66 10.13 21.44 -27.70
CA GLU A 66 10.78 20.12 -27.61
C GLU A 66 10.28 19.28 -26.42
N SER A 67 9.64 19.86 -25.44
CA SER A 67 9.08 19.17 -24.28
C SER A 67 7.70 18.53 -24.54
N MET A 68 7.09 18.77 -25.71
CA MET A 68 5.75 18.24 -26.04
C MET A 68 5.63 16.72 -25.91
N PRO A 69 6.57 15.91 -26.41
CA PRO A 69 6.47 14.45 -26.27
C PRO A 69 6.44 14.00 -24.79
N ALA A 70 7.32 14.59 -23.97
CA ALA A 70 7.36 14.27 -22.54
C ALA A 70 6.10 14.74 -21.79
N ARG A 71 5.51 15.87 -22.20
CA ARG A 71 4.22 16.33 -21.66
C ARG A 71 3.07 15.39 -22.01
N GLU A 72 3.02 14.91 -23.25
CA GLU A 72 2.01 13.92 -23.65
C GLU A 72 2.19 12.57 -22.94
N GLU A 73 3.43 12.14 -22.76
CA GLU A 73 3.76 10.94 -21.97
C GLU A 73 3.28 11.10 -20.52
N ALA A 74 3.54 12.24 -19.88
CA ALA A 74 3.09 12.55 -18.53
C ALA A 74 1.55 12.61 -18.44
N ARG A 75 0.87 13.21 -19.43
CA ARG A 75 -0.61 13.21 -19.48
C ARG A 75 -1.17 11.78 -19.63
N GLY A 76 -0.51 10.95 -20.44
CA GLY A 76 -0.85 9.54 -20.58
C GLY A 76 -0.74 8.79 -19.26
N ALA A 77 0.35 8.97 -18.54
CA ALA A 77 0.58 8.35 -17.25
C ALA A 77 -0.43 8.82 -16.17
N VAL A 78 -0.80 10.09 -16.14
CA VAL A 78 -1.88 10.60 -15.27
C VAL A 78 -3.20 9.90 -15.61
N ALA A 79 -3.57 9.85 -16.89
CA ALA A 79 -4.81 9.20 -17.31
C ALA A 79 -4.84 7.70 -17.02
N GLU A 80 -3.69 7.02 -17.11
CA GLU A 80 -3.56 5.61 -16.70
C GLU A 80 -3.73 5.45 -15.19
N LEU A 81 -3.13 6.32 -14.37
CA LEU A 81 -3.28 6.29 -12.92
C LEU A 81 -4.74 6.47 -12.48
N GLU A 82 -5.47 7.37 -13.14
CA GLU A 82 -6.89 7.61 -12.88
C GLU A 82 -7.78 6.41 -13.26
N ARG A 83 -7.43 5.70 -14.33
CA ARG A 83 -8.20 4.52 -14.81
C ARG A 83 -7.84 3.23 -14.09
N ALA A 84 -6.63 3.14 -13.56
CA ALA A 84 -6.14 1.94 -12.92
C ALA A 84 -6.97 1.58 -11.69
N LEU A 85 -7.39 0.32 -11.59
CA LEU A 85 -8.12 -0.20 -10.45
C LEU A 85 -7.22 -1.08 -9.58
N ALA A 86 -6.33 -1.85 -10.20
CA ALA A 86 -5.44 -2.74 -9.48
C ALA A 86 -4.25 -1.97 -8.89
N PRO A 87 -3.82 -2.29 -7.65
CA PRO A 87 -2.66 -1.66 -7.02
C PRO A 87 -1.39 -1.68 -7.88
N ALA A 88 -1.09 -2.81 -8.53
CA ALA A 88 0.07 -2.95 -9.40
C ALA A 88 0.06 -1.98 -10.59
N ASP A 89 -1.11 -1.78 -11.21
CA ASP A 89 -1.25 -0.85 -12.33
C ASP A 89 -1.11 0.60 -11.88
N LYS A 90 -1.62 0.95 -10.70
CA LYS A 90 -1.44 2.29 -10.11
C LYS A 90 0.02 2.59 -9.81
N ILE A 91 0.74 1.64 -9.23
CA ILE A 91 2.19 1.77 -8.96
C ILE A 91 2.96 1.97 -10.27
N ARG A 92 2.67 1.16 -11.30
CA ARG A 92 3.28 1.29 -12.61
C ARG A 92 3.02 2.66 -13.22
N ALA A 93 1.76 3.11 -13.28
CA ALA A 93 1.40 4.41 -13.84
C ALA A 93 2.07 5.57 -13.07
N ASN A 94 2.17 5.47 -11.73
CA ASN A 94 2.88 6.48 -10.95
C ASN A 94 4.39 6.49 -11.25
N SER A 95 5.02 5.35 -11.50
CA SER A 95 6.44 5.26 -11.90
C SER A 95 6.64 5.82 -13.31
N GLU A 96 5.76 5.53 -14.25
CA GLU A 96 5.76 6.12 -15.60
C GLU A 96 5.61 7.65 -15.56
N LEU A 97 4.74 8.15 -14.68
CA LEU A 97 4.60 9.59 -14.44
C LEU A 97 5.90 10.21 -13.94
N SER A 98 6.58 9.57 -12.97
CA SER A 98 7.88 10.02 -12.48
C SER A 98 8.93 10.07 -13.58
N ALA A 99 9.01 9.03 -14.40
CA ALA A 99 9.93 8.96 -15.53
C ALA A 99 9.66 10.03 -16.61
N ALA A 100 8.40 10.31 -16.89
CA ALA A 100 8.01 11.37 -17.81
C ALA A 100 8.35 12.77 -17.27
N LEU A 101 8.09 13.01 -15.97
CA LEU A 101 8.43 14.28 -15.32
C LEU A 101 9.93 14.56 -15.30
N ALA A 102 10.76 13.53 -15.16
CA ALA A 102 12.22 13.67 -15.20
C ALA A 102 12.76 14.17 -16.57
N LYS A 103 11.99 14.00 -17.65
CA LYS A 103 12.31 14.50 -19.01
C LYS A 103 11.87 15.94 -19.22
N LEU A 104 11.06 16.50 -18.32
CA LEU A 104 10.55 17.86 -18.45
C LEU A 104 11.53 18.88 -17.86
N PRO A 105 11.58 20.10 -18.40
CA PRO A 105 12.30 21.18 -17.77
C PRO A 105 11.70 21.48 -16.39
N ARG A 106 12.56 21.79 -15.43
CA ARG A 106 12.10 22.12 -14.06
C ARG A 106 11.11 23.28 -14.08
N PRO A 107 10.03 23.22 -13.30
CA PRO A 107 9.11 24.32 -13.14
C PRO A 107 9.86 25.59 -12.72
N LYS A 108 9.49 26.73 -13.29
CA LYS A 108 10.10 28.03 -12.94
C LYS A 108 9.59 28.58 -11.60
N SER A 109 8.43 28.09 -11.13
CA SER A 109 7.83 28.49 -9.86
C SER A 109 8.41 27.67 -8.72
N GLU A 110 9.04 28.31 -7.75
CA GLU A 110 9.49 27.67 -6.50
C GLU A 110 8.32 27.01 -5.77
N GLU A 111 7.16 27.69 -5.74
CA GLU A 111 5.95 27.13 -5.12
C GLU A 111 5.51 25.82 -5.78
N ALA A 112 5.63 25.68 -7.11
CA ALA A 112 5.29 24.44 -7.81
C ALA A 112 6.29 23.31 -7.48
N LEU A 113 7.58 23.67 -7.34
CA LEU A 113 8.62 22.72 -6.93
C LEU A 113 8.40 22.22 -5.50
N ASP A 114 8.13 23.12 -4.56
CA ASP A 114 7.89 22.78 -3.15
C ASP A 114 6.66 21.87 -3.03
N ARG A 115 5.56 22.22 -3.68
CA ARG A 115 4.34 21.40 -3.66
C ARG A 115 4.55 20.01 -4.28
N LEU A 116 5.35 19.91 -5.34
CA LEU A 116 5.66 18.62 -5.95
C LEU A 116 6.53 17.77 -5.01
N SER A 117 7.56 18.39 -4.41
CA SER A 117 8.42 17.73 -3.43
C SER A 117 7.62 17.23 -2.21
N ASP A 118 6.70 18.05 -1.70
CA ASP A 118 5.82 17.66 -0.59
C ASP A 118 4.92 16.47 -0.98
N ALA A 119 4.38 16.46 -2.20
CA ALA A 119 3.57 15.36 -2.68
C ALA A 119 4.38 14.06 -2.84
N GLU A 120 5.61 14.14 -3.32
CA GLU A 120 6.54 13.00 -3.43
C GLU A 120 6.92 12.46 -2.05
N ASN A 121 7.27 13.33 -1.11
CA ASN A 121 7.55 12.96 0.27
C ASN A 121 6.33 12.29 0.93
N ARG A 122 5.14 12.77 0.66
CA ARG A 122 3.91 12.15 1.17
C ARG A 122 3.74 10.74 0.64
N ILE A 123 3.93 10.49 -0.66
CA ILE A 123 3.88 9.15 -1.24
C ILE A 123 4.90 8.24 -0.56
N ALA A 124 6.13 8.71 -0.36
CA ALA A 124 7.19 7.93 0.29
C ALA A 124 6.81 7.54 1.73
N VAL A 125 6.23 8.48 2.50
CA VAL A 125 5.76 8.23 3.87
C VAL A 125 4.63 7.20 3.89
N GLU A 126 3.61 7.34 3.02
CA GLU A 126 2.47 6.42 3.01
C GLU A 126 2.89 5.01 2.52
N ARG A 127 3.80 4.91 1.54
CA ARG A 127 4.38 3.62 1.13
C ARG A 127 5.12 2.92 2.28
N ARG A 128 5.88 3.67 3.09
CA ARG A 128 6.57 3.12 4.25
C ARG A 128 5.59 2.59 5.28
N ARG A 129 4.54 3.35 5.61
CA ARG A 129 3.48 2.92 6.54
C ARG A 129 2.78 1.65 6.07
N TYR A 130 2.44 1.59 4.79
CA TYR A 130 1.85 0.39 4.19
C TYR A 130 2.78 -0.83 4.35
N ASN A 131 4.06 -0.68 4.02
CA ASN A 131 5.04 -1.76 4.15
C ASN A 131 5.23 -2.21 5.61
N GLU A 132 5.29 -1.28 6.55
CA GLU A 132 5.38 -1.58 7.99
C GLU A 132 4.15 -2.36 8.47
N MET A 133 2.95 -1.97 8.04
CA MET A 133 1.72 -2.68 8.38
C MET A 133 1.71 -4.09 7.80
N LEU A 134 2.17 -4.25 6.56
CA LEU A 134 2.28 -5.52 5.87
C LEU A 134 3.30 -6.45 6.55
N GLU A 135 4.46 -5.91 6.95
CA GLU A 135 5.47 -6.64 7.72
C GLU A 135 4.91 -7.11 9.06
N HIS A 136 4.21 -6.22 9.77
CA HIS A 136 3.57 -6.56 11.04
C HIS A 136 2.57 -7.71 10.87
N TYR A 137 1.69 -7.65 9.88
CA TYR A 137 0.75 -8.72 9.56
C TYR A 137 1.47 -10.03 9.24
N ASN A 138 2.47 -9.98 8.36
CA ASN A 138 3.25 -11.15 7.97
C ASN A 138 4.01 -11.79 9.15
N ALA A 139 4.48 -10.99 10.09
CA ALA A 139 5.09 -11.48 11.33
C ALA A 139 4.04 -12.09 12.28
N LEU A 140 2.86 -11.47 12.37
CA LEU A 140 1.78 -11.91 13.25
C LEU A 140 1.28 -13.30 12.88
N ILE A 141 1.05 -13.59 11.59
CA ILE A 141 0.57 -14.89 11.13
C ILE A 141 1.60 -16.03 11.27
N GLN A 142 2.88 -15.71 11.52
CA GLN A 142 3.93 -16.72 11.71
C GLN A 142 4.13 -17.11 13.16
N ARG A 143 3.64 -16.31 14.11
CA ARG A 143 3.82 -16.56 15.55
C ARG A 143 2.81 -17.58 16.06
N PHE A 144 3.27 -18.48 16.95
CA PHE A 144 2.38 -19.35 17.72
C PHE A 144 1.58 -18.50 18.75
N PRO A 145 0.27 -18.77 18.95
CA PRO A 145 -0.57 -19.77 18.29
C PRO A 145 -1.23 -19.26 16.97
N ASN A 146 -0.99 -18.03 16.55
CA ASN A 146 -1.65 -17.39 15.39
C ASN A 146 -1.44 -18.19 14.09
N ASN A 147 -0.26 -18.81 13.92
CA ASN A 147 0.07 -19.59 12.73
C ASN A 147 -0.88 -20.78 12.52
N ILE A 148 -1.35 -21.42 13.62
CA ILE A 148 -2.33 -22.50 13.54
C ILE A 148 -3.68 -21.95 13.08
N VAL A 149 -4.12 -20.84 13.69
CA VAL A 149 -5.38 -20.19 13.33
C VAL A 149 -5.33 -19.66 11.90
N ALA A 150 -4.20 -19.04 11.51
CA ALA A 150 -3.99 -18.54 10.15
C ALA A 150 -4.12 -19.65 9.12
N TRP A 151 -3.49 -20.81 9.36
CA TRP A 151 -3.60 -21.98 8.50
C TRP A 151 -5.04 -22.50 8.41
N LEU A 152 -5.72 -22.67 9.55
CA LEU A 152 -7.11 -23.14 9.61
C LEU A 152 -8.11 -22.20 8.95
N ALA A 153 -7.92 -20.89 9.11
CA ALA A 153 -8.82 -19.86 8.60
C ALA A 153 -8.44 -19.37 7.19
N GLY A 154 -7.35 -19.89 6.59
CA GLY A 154 -6.94 -19.55 5.23
C GLY A 154 -6.19 -18.22 5.08
N PHE A 155 -5.73 -17.61 6.17
CA PHE A 155 -4.86 -16.44 6.11
C PHE A 155 -3.49 -16.80 5.56
N ARG A 156 -2.99 -15.98 4.65
CA ARG A 156 -1.69 -16.19 4.00
C ARG A 156 -0.82 -14.94 4.12
N ARG A 157 0.48 -15.13 4.00
CA ARG A 157 1.42 -14.01 3.87
C ARG A 157 1.08 -13.22 2.61
N ASP A 158 1.18 -11.91 2.74
CA ASP A 158 1.08 -11.01 1.61
C ASP A 158 2.49 -10.55 1.22
N PRO A 159 2.96 -10.88 0.00
CA PRO A 159 4.29 -10.49 -0.48
C PRO A 159 4.32 -9.12 -1.17
N ASN A 160 3.19 -8.41 -1.26
CA ASN A 160 3.03 -7.21 -2.10
C ASN A 160 3.61 -5.94 -1.45
N TYR A 161 4.91 -5.98 -1.08
CA TYR A 161 5.62 -4.79 -0.62
C TYR A 161 5.76 -3.77 -1.74
N LEU A 162 5.56 -2.50 -1.38
CA LEU A 162 5.76 -1.39 -2.30
C LEU A 162 7.25 -1.03 -2.37
N PRO A 163 7.77 -0.66 -3.56
CA PRO A 163 9.14 -0.18 -3.68
C PRO A 163 9.33 1.07 -2.80
N THR A 164 10.41 1.09 -2.04
CA THR A 164 10.88 2.28 -1.32
C THR A 164 11.96 2.97 -2.14
N GLU A 165 12.27 4.24 -1.82
CA GLU A 165 13.29 5.04 -2.53
C GLU A 165 14.66 4.35 -2.61
N GLU A 166 14.99 3.49 -1.63
CA GLU A 166 16.21 2.68 -1.63
C GLU A 166 16.20 1.56 -2.68
N GLN A 167 15.02 1.19 -3.18
CA GLN A 167 14.83 0.09 -4.15
C GLN A 167 14.49 0.60 -5.56
N GLU A 168 14.12 1.87 -5.71
CA GLU A 168 14.06 2.50 -7.02
C GLU A 168 15.52 2.73 -7.49
N PRO A 169 15.99 2.08 -8.57
CA PRO A 169 17.29 2.40 -9.09
C PRO A 169 17.28 3.89 -9.44
N LEU A 170 18.15 4.64 -8.78
CA LEU A 170 18.45 6.02 -9.15
C LEU A 170 18.81 5.99 -10.64
N LEU A 171 17.88 6.35 -11.49
CA LEU A 171 18.14 6.63 -12.89
C LEU A 171 19.02 7.88 -12.91
N LYS A 172 20.34 7.63 -12.86
CA LYS A 172 21.39 8.61 -13.10
C LYS A 172 21.46 8.91 -14.59
#